data_31e149a3855805843914efbb09a8fe6e
#
_entry.id   31e149a3855805843914efbb09a8fe6e
#
_cell.length_a   1.000
_cell.length_b   1.000
_cell.length_c   1.000
_cell.angle_alpha   90.00
_cell.angle_beta   90.00
_cell.angle_gamma   90.00
#
_symmetry.space_group_name_H-M   'P 1'
#
loop_
_entity.id
_entity.type
_entity.pdbx_description
1 polymer ?
#
loop_
_entity_poly.entity_id
_entity_poly.type
_entity_poly.pdbx_seq_one_letter_code
_entity_poly.pdbx_strand_id
1 'polypeptide(L)'
;AGAFSDGKLTLTTDYGGNLDDYMNKGELAHLISYVDSVYCRYGGAGRKVYGDEFADEIHELKRRSSAADLMLVPARIRHLGTDVNGEILANMRDSLPANVKVMTKTAVDRIIADKDGAVLGVEAGGKEYRAKYIVAAPGREGAEWFLGEAKKLGLHTESNAVDIGVRVESPAEVYEPITKICYESKLVYFSKSFDDRVRTFCMNPYGFVVTENNAGLQTVNGHSFAHKKSGNTNFAILVSKQFTRPFNEPIAYGKYIASLANMLGGGPIVQRL
;
A
#
# COMPACT_ATOMS: atom_id res chain seq x y z
N ALA A 1 -6.47 8.02 2.15
CA ALA A 1 -5.81 6.75 2.17
C ALA A 1 -4.96 6.57 3.42
N GLY A 2 -3.83 7.25 3.64
CA GLY A 2 -2.91 6.95 4.74
C GLY A 2 -3.52 6.86 6.13
N ALA A 3 -4.30 7.84 6.56
CA ALA A 3 -4.93 7.88 7.88
C ALA A 3 -6.00 6.81 8.09
N PHE A 4 -6.62 6.32 7.01
CA PHE A 4 -7.68 5.32 7.02
C PHE A 4 -7.25 4.00 6.38
N SER A 5 -5.94 3.70 6.40
CA SER A 5 -5.42 2.40 5.96
C SER A 5 -5.69 1.33 7.03
N ASP A 6 -5.39 0.07 6.71
CA ASP A 6 -5.51 -1.05 7.65
C ASP A 6 -4.51 -0.98 8.83
N GLY A 7 -3.63 0.03 8.85
CA GLY A 7 -2.71 0.29 9.96
C GLY A 7 -1.64 -0.80 10.13
N LYS A 8 -1.19 -1.42 9.05
CA LYS A 8 -0.10 -2.38 9.07
C LYS A 8 1.22 -1.71 8.70
N LEU A 9 2.20 -1.74 9.60
CA LEU A 9 3.58 -1.41 9.31
C LEU A 9 4.35 -2.68 8.96
N THR A 10 4.81 -2.75 7.72
CA THR A 10 5.67 -3.83 7.25
C THR A 10 7.10 -3.58 7.70
N LEU A 11 7.64 -4.49 8.50
CA LEU A 11 8.97 -4.39 9.11
C LEU A 11 9.99 -5.33 8.46
N THR A 12 9.85 -5.57 7.16
CA THR A 12 10.74 -6.41 6.36
C THR A 12 11.17 -5.67 5.09
N THR A 13 12.31 -6.06 4.54
CA THR A 13 12.82 -5.58 3.25
C THR A 13 12.39 -6.46 2.08
N ASP A 14 11.63 -7.54 2.31
CA ASP A 14 11.31 -8.53 1.28
C ASP A 14 10.13 -8.12 0.40
N TYR A 15 9.38 -7.11 0.82
CA TYR A 15 8.32 -6.48 0.02
C TYR A 15 7.88 -5.15 0.63
N GLY A 16 7.13 -4.36 -0.12
CA GLY A 16 6.56 -3.09 0.35
C GLY A 16 7.14 -1.86 -0.34
N GLY A 17 7.63 -1.99 -1.53
CA GLY A 17 8.19 -0.91 -2.35
C GLY A 17 9.45 -1.39 -3.08
N ASN A 18 10.15 -0.47 -3.72
CA ASN A 18 11.36 -0.72 -4.51
C ASN A 18 12.50 0.18 -4.05
N LEU A 19 12.61 0.45 -2.74
CA LEU A 19 13.70 1.28 -2.20
C LEU A 19 15.06 0.59 -2.28
N ASP A 20 15.08 -0.73 -2.40
CA ASP A 20 16.29 -1.52 -2.66
C ASP A 20 16.91 -1.27 -4.05
N ASP A 21 16.19 -0.63 -4.97
CA ASP A 21 16.75 -0.09 -6.22
C ASP A 21 17.67 1.12 -5.99
N TYR A 22 17.55 1.80 -4.85
CA TYR A 22 18.26 3.05 -4.52
C TYR A 22 19.24 2.94 -3.35
N MET A 23 19.11 1.91 -2.52
CA MET A 23 19.95 1.69 -1.35
C MET A 23 20.10 0.20 -1.04
N ASN A 24 21.15 -0.15 -0.27
CA ASN A 24 21.32 -1.54 0.13
C ASN A 24 20.31 -1.98 1.20
N LYS A 25 20.10 -3.30 1.31
CA LYS A 25 19.12 -3.87 2.25
C LYS A 25 19.40 -3.54 3.72
N GLY A 26 20.67 -3.33 4.10
CA GLY A 26 21.04 -2.95 5.47
C GLY A 26 20.56 -1.54 5.80
N GLU A 27 20.80 -0.58 4.91
CA GLU A 27 20.30 0.79 5.03
C GLU A 27 18.78 0.83 5.05
N LEU A 28 18.13 0.09 4.16
CA LEU A 28 16.68 -0.01 4.11
C LEU A 28 16.11 -0.57 5.42
N ALA A 29 16.68 -1.64 5.97
CA ALA A 29 16.26 -2.21 7.24
C ALA A 29 16.41 -1.21 8.40
N HIS A 30 17.49 -0.41 8.39
CA HIS A 30 17.69 0.65 9.37
C HIS A 30 16.61 1.74 9.28
N LEU A 31 16.28 2.19 8.06
CA LEU A 31 15.20 3.16 7.83
C LEU A 31 13.83 2.62 8.24
N ILE A 32 13.53 1.36 7.94
CA ILE A 32 12.28 0.71 8.39
C ILE A 32 12.20 0.72 9.91
N SER A 33 13.29 0.36 10.60
CA SER A 33 13.36 0.39 12.07
C SER A 33 13.19 1.81 12.63
N TYR A 34 13.77 2.81 11.96
CA TYR A 34 13.56 4.21 12.33
C TYR A 34 12.11 4.63 12.20
N VAL A 35 11.45 4.32 11.08
CA VAL A 35 10.03 4.61 10.86
C VAL A 35 9.17 3.94 11.93
N ASP A 36 9.41 2.65 12.24
CA ASP A 36 8.72 1.95 13.31
C ASP A 36 8.88 2.65 14.67
N SER A 37 10.10 3.12 14.98
CA SER A 37 10.38 3.87 16.21
C SER A 37 9.59 5.18 16.30
N VAL A 38 9.40 5.86 15.17
CA VAL A 38 8.59 7.08 15.08
C VAL A 38 7.12 6.74 15.38
N TYR A 39 6.56 5.72 14.74
CA TYR A 39 5.18 5.28 15.02
C TYR A 39 5.00 4.85 16.48
N CYS A 40 5.97 4.14 17.05
CA CYS A 40 5.97 3.77 18.48
C CYS A 40 5.93 4.98 19.39
N ARG A 41 6.70 6.02 19.11
CA ARG A 41 6.73 7.27 19.89
C ARG A 41 5.38 7.96 19.95
N TYR A 42 4.59 7.88 18.90
CA TYR A 42 3.30 8.58 18.79
C TYR A 42 2.07 7.73 19.07
N GLY A 43 2.24 6.51 19.62
CA GLY A 43 1.14 5.69 20.09
C GLY A 43 1.16 4.22 19.62
N GLY A 44 2.16 3.83 18.81
CA GLY A 44 2.28 2.46 18.32
C GLY A 44 3.01 1.47 19.24
N ALA A 45 3.67 1.93 20.32
CA ALA A 45 4.56 1.11 21.14
C ALA A 45 3.88 -0.12 21.78
N GLY A 46 2.63 -0.01 22.22
CA GLY A 46 1.87 -1.11 22.81
C GLY A 46 1.25 -2.09 21.80
N ARG A 47 1.52 -1.93 20.49
CA ARG A 47 0.90 -2.75 19.46
C ARG A 47 1.73 -3.97 19.14
N LYS A 48 1.04 -5.11 18.95
CA LYS A 48 1.70 -6.40 18.70
C LYS A 48 2.47 -6.37 17.37
N VAL A 49 3.69 -6.90 17.42
CA VAL A 49 4.47 -7.29 16.25
C VAL A 49 4.26 -8.78 16.01
N TYR A 50 3.96 -9.14 14.79
CA TYR A 50 3.80 -10.52 14.33
C TYR A 50 4.99 -10.91 13.47
N GLY A 51 5.30 -12.22 13.44
CA GLY A 51 6.36 -12.78 12.59
C GLY A 51 7.68 -13.04 13.28
N ASP A 52 7.82 -12.75 14.59
CA ASP A 52 9.03 -13.01 15.37
C ASP A 52 8.92 -14.28 16.25
N GLU A 53 7.69 -14.68 16.63
CA GLU A 53 7.46 -15.66 17.72
C GLU A 53 7.38 -17.12 17.24
N PHE A 54 7.21 -17.41 15.96
CA PHE A 54 6.84 -18.74 15.43
C PHE A 54 7.78 -19.23 14.33
N ALA A 55 9.08 -19.22 14.57
CA ALA A 55 10.07 -19.54 13.54
C ALA A 55 9.92 -20.96 12.96
N ASP A 56 9.67 -21.95 13.80
CA ASP A 56 9.52 -23.35 13.39
C ASP A 56 8.21 -23.58 12.63
N GLU A 57 7.12 -22.97 13.09
CA GLU A 57 5.81 -23.03 12.44
C GLU A 57 5.84 -22.29 11.09
N ILE A 58 6.57 -21.16 10.98
CA ILE A 58 6.80 -20.46 9.71
C ILE A 58 7.58 -21.37 8.76
N HIS A 59 8.60 -22.08 9.24
CA HIS A 59 9.35 -23.02 8.43
C HIS A 59 8.45 -24.15 7.90
N GLU A 60 7.61 -24.73 8.75
CA GLU A 60 6.64 -25.77 8.35
C GLU A 60 5.60 -25.23 7.36
N LEU A 61 5.09 -24.01 7.55
CA LEU A 61 4.20 -23.37 6.59
C LEU A 61 4.87 -23.14 5.23
N LYS A 62 6.15 -22.73 5.21
CA LYS A 62 6.93 -22.63 3.96
C LYS A 62 7.01 -23.98 3.25
N ARG A 63 7.34 -25.05 3.99
CA ARG A 63 7.43 -26.41 3.43
C ARG A 63 6.08 -26.86 2.83
N ARG A 64 4.98 -26.66 3.55
CA ARG A 64 3.62 -26.99 3.10
C ARG A 64 3.21 -26.15 1.88
N SER A 65 3.53 -24.86 1.88
CA SER A 65 3.27 -23.97 0.75
C SER A 65 4.02 -24.44 -0.49
N SER A 66 5.31 -24.78 -0.36
CA SER A 66 6.12 -25.30 -1.47
C SER A 66 5.57 -26.61 -2.03
N ALA A 67 5.06 -27.50 -1.18
CA ALA A 67 4.42 -28.73 -1.63
C ALA A 67 3.12 -28.51 -2.44
N ALA A 68 2.52 -27.31 -2.33
CA ALA A 68 1.35 -26.89 -3.07
C ALA A 68 1.69 -25.92 -4.23
N ASP A 69 2.93 -25.90 -4.70
CA ASP A 69 3.43 -24.97 -5.73
C ASP A 69 3.28 -23.48 -5.33
N LEU A 70 3.26 -23.18 -4.03
CA LEU A 70 3.15 -21.83 -3.49
C LEU A 70 4.44 -21.40 -2.79
N MET A 71 4.83 -20.15 -2.93
CA MET A 71 5.93 -19.57 -2.17
C MET A 71 5.37 -18.68 -1.06
N LEU A 72 5.61 -19.06 0.22
CA LEU A 72 5.29 -18.21 1.35
C LEU A 72 6.43 -17.19 1.57
N VAL A 73 6.08 -15.90 1.54
CA VAL A 73 6.95 -14.80 1.97
C VAL A 73 6.47 -14.35 3.34
N PRO A 74 7.16 -14.73 4.43
CA PRO A 74 6.77 -14.29 5.76
C PRO A 74 7.02 -12.80 5.93
N ALA A 75 6.21 -12.17 6.75
CA ALA A 75 6.33 -10.76 7.05
C ALA A 75 6.40 -10.52 8.54
N ARG A 76 7.31 -9.65 8.92
CA ARG A 76 7.31 -9.01 10.22
C ARG A 76 6.43 -7.77 10.15
N ILE A 77 5.36 -7.71 10.93
CA ILE A 77 4.33 -6.67 10.82
C ILE A 77 3.95 -6.18 12.21
N ARG A 78 3.98 -4.85 12.40
CA ARG A 78 3.28 -4.20 13.52
C ARG A 78 1.86 -3.84 13.10
N HIS A 79 0.88 -4.41 13.76
CA HIS A 79 -0.52 -4.11 13.51
C HIS A 79 -1.01 -2.98 14.43
N LEU A 80 -1.18 -1.79 13.87
CA LEU A 80 -1.71 -0.63 14.57
C LEU A 80 -3.24 -0.66 14.64
N GLY A 81 -3.88 -1.07 13.56
CA GLY A 81 -5.33 -1.02 13.34
C GLY A 81 -5.78 0.29 12.69
N THR A 82 -6.83 0.21 11.89
CA THR A 82 -7.41 1.37 11.18
C THR A 82 -7.89 2.46 12.14
N ASP A 83 -8.46 2.07 13.27
CA ASP A 83 -8.98 2.95 14.30
C ASP A 83 -7.89 3.74 15.03
N VAL A 84 -6.72 3.15 15.23
CA VAL A 84 -5.61 3.76 15.99
C VAL A 84 -4.65 4.53 15.08
N ASN A 85 -4.52 4.13 13.82
CA ASN A 85 -3.59 4.77 12.90
C ASN A 85 -3.88 6.28 12.72
N GLY A 86 -5.16 6.66 12.68
CA GLY A 86 -5.57 8.06 12.61
C GLY A 86 -5.13 8.90 13.82
N GLU A 87 -5.19 8.33 15.02
CA GLU A 87 -4.75 8.98 16.26
C GLU A 87 -3.23 9.17 16.27
N ILE A 88 -2.48 8.15 15.83
CA ILE A 88 -1.00 8.23 15.73
C ILE A 88 -0.61 9.37 14.78
N LEU A 89 -1.24 9.46 13.62
CA LEU A 89 -0.96 10.52 12.66
C LEU A 89 -1.36 11.90 13.18
N ALA A 90 -2.45 12.00 13.94
CA ALA A 90 -2.82 13.25 14.63
C ALA A 90 -1.76 13.67 15.64
N ASN A 91 -1.29 12.74 16.48
CA ASN A 91 -0.22 12.99 17.45
C ASN A 91 1.09 13.43 16.76
N MET A 92 1.45 12.81 15.63
CA MET A 92 2.60 13.24 14.82
C MET A 92 2.44 14.68 14.33
N ARG A 93 1.26 15.02 13.78
CA ARG A 93 0.96 16.37 13.30
C ARG A 93 1.06 17.38 14.43
N ASP A 94 0.46 17.08 15.58
CA ASP A 94 0.39 18.00 16.70
C ASP A 94 1.74 18.20 17.41
N SER A 95 2.69 17.29 17.17
CA SER A 95 4.07 17.40 17.64
C SER A 95 4.99 18.22 16.71
N LEU A 96 4.49 18.67 15.57
CA LEU A 96 5.29 19.45 14.64
C LEU A 96 5.74 20.78 15.29
N PRO A 97 6.99 21.19 15.08
CA PRO A 97 7.49 22.48 15.62
C PRO A 97 6.69 23.67 15.09
N ALA A 98 6.62 24.75 15.85
CA ALA A 98 5.83 25.93 15.50
C ALA A 98 6.26 26.61 14.18
N ASN A 99 7.48 26.37 13.71
CA ASN A 99 7.96 26.84 12.41
C ASN A 99 7.51 25.99 11.22
N VAL A 100 6.86 24.85 11.45
CA VAL A 100 6.25 24.01 10.40
C VAL A 100 4.81 24.45 10.16
N LYS A 101 4.52 24.87 8.95
CA LYS A 101 3.18 25.27 8.55
C LYS A 101 2.49 24.17 7.76
N VAL A 102 1.42 23.60 8.32
CA VAL A 102 0.55 22.66 7.62
C VAL A 102 -0.59 23.42 6.94
N MET A 103 -0.71 23.30 5.62
CA MET A 103 -1.76 23.94 4.84
C MET A 103 -2.69 22.87 4.25
N THR A 104 -3.86 22.72 4.86
CA THR A 104 -4.91 21.81 4.37
C THR A 104 -5.77 22.49 3.31
N LYS A 105 -6.49 21.73 2.50
CA LYS A 105 -7.36 22.25 1.42
C LYS A 105 -6.61 23.15 0.44
N THR A 106 -5.31 22.91 0.27
CA THR A 106 -4.42 23.71 -0.59
C THR A 106 -3.76 22.76 -1.58
N ALA A 107 -4.32 22.68 -2.77
CA ALA A 107 -3.72 21.89 -3.85
C ALA A 107 -2.51 22.63 -4.41
N VAL A 108 -1.47 21.89 -4.75
CA VAL A 108 -0.34 22.43 -5.52
C VAL A 108 -0.69 22.36 -7.00
N ASP A 109 -0.63 23.50 -7.68
CA ASP A 109 -0.97 23.63 -9.09
C ASP A 109 0.19 23.18 -9.97
N ARG A 110 1.43 23.60 -9.62
CA ARG A 110 2.66 23.23 -10.36
C ARG A 110 3.92 23.34 -9.51
N ILE A 111 4.97 22.68 -9.97
CA ILE A 111 6.34 22.85 -9.49
C ILE A 111 6.99 23.96 -10.31
N ILE A 112 7.67 24.88 -9.63
CA ILE A 112 8.37 25.99 -10.26
C ILE A 112 9.84 25.60 -10.40
N ALA A 113 10.35 25.66 -11.63
CA ALA A 113 11.77 25.49 -11.94
C ALA A 113 12.27 26.66 -12.78
N ASP A 114 13.56 26.88 -12.75
CA ASP A 114 14.21 27.83 -13.65
C ASP A 114 14.47 27.21 -15.04
N LYS A 115 15.06 28.01 -15.92
CA LYS A 115 15.41 27.59 -17.29
C LYS A 115 16.47 26.47 -17.37
N ASP A 116 17.22 26.29 -16.30
CA ASP A 116 18.26 25.26 -16.18
C ASP A 116 17.75 23.99 -15.48
N GLY A 117 16.45 23.97 -15.12
CA GLY A 117 15.78 22.84 -14.48
C GLY A 117 15.91 22.80 -12.96
N ALA A 118 16.55 23.78 -12.33
CA ALA A 118 16.66 23.84 -10.87
C ALA A 118 15.30 24.22 -10.24
N VAL A 119 14.87 23.41 -9.29
CA VAL A 119 13.59 23.62 -8.60
C VAL A 119 13.66 24.83 -7.68
N LEU A 120 12.71 25.74 -7.76
CA LEU A 120 12.65 27.00 -7.01
C LEU A 120 11.54 27.02 -5.97
N GLY A 121 10.49 26.22 -6.13
CA GLY A 121 9.31 26.24 -5.27
C GLY A 121 8.11 25.55 -5.88
N VAL A 122 6.94 25.85 -5.34
CA VAL A 122 5.63 25.42 -5.87
C VAL A 122 4.67 26.59 -5.98
N GLU A 123 3.69 26.46 -6.87
CA GLU A 123 2.53 27.35 -6.92
C GLU A 123 1.31 26.63 -6.39
N ALA A 124 0.53 27.31 -5.56
CA ALA A 124 -0.72 26.80 -5.03
C ALA A 124 -1.72 27.95 -4.88
N GLY A 125 -2.88 27.85 -5.55
CA GLY A 125 -3.92 28.86 -5.53
C GLY A 125 -3.45 30.24 -6.02
N GLY A 126 -2.61 30.29 -7.05
CA GLY A 126 -2.05 31.51 -7.62
C GLY A 126 -0.95 32.17 -6.78
N LYS A 127 -0.48 31.53 -5.71
CA LYS A 127 0.59 32.02 -4.85
C LYS A 127 1.82 31.12 -4.95
N GLU A 128 2.99 31.75 -5.08
CA GLU A 128 4.27 31.05 -5.05
C GLU A 128 4.78 30.82 -3.63
N TYR A 129 5.29 29.60 -3.40
CA TYR A 129 5.98 29.19 -2.18
C TYR A 129 7.39 28.75 -2.56
N ARG A 130 8.36 29.57 -2.21
CA ARG A 130 9.78 29.29 -2.51
C ARG A 130 10.38 28.32 -1.50
N ALA A 131 11.15 27.34 -2.00
CA ALA A 131 11.85 26.37 -1.18
C ALA A 131 13.11 25.87 -1.87
N LYS A 132 14.12 25.54 -1.08
CA LYS A 132 15.37 24.95 -1.57
C LYS A 132 15.18 23.46 -1.96
N TYR A 133 14.32 22.77 -1.25
CA TYR A 133 13.98 21.36 -1.48
C TYR A 133 12.48 21.17 -1.52
N ILE A 134 12.00 20.29 -2.37
CA ILE A 134 10.60 19.90 -2.47
C ILE A 134 10.53 18.39 -2.39
N VAL A 135 9.70 17.88 -1.48
CA VAL A 135 9.34 16.47 -1.41
C VAL A 135 7.92 16.32 -1.95
N ALA A 136 7.78 15.71 -3.11
CA ALA A 136 6.47 15.45 -3.72
C ALA A 136 6.00 14.04 -3.34
N ALA A 137 4.91 13.96 -2.58
CA ALA A 137 4.30 12.71 -2.14
C ALA A 137 2.77 12.73 -2.33
N PRO A 138 2.26 12.94 -3.56
CA PRO A 138 0.84 13.25 -3.83
C PRO A 138 -0.08 12.04 -3.66
N GLY A 139 0.45 10.83 -3.50
CA GLY A 139 -0.33 9.60 -3.41
C GLY A 139 -1.01 9.23 -4.74
N ARG A 140 -1.96 8.27 -4.67
CA ARG A 140 -2.64 7.73 -5.86
C ARG A 140 -3.48 8.79 -6.60
N GLU A 141 -4.14 9.66 -5.86
CA GLU A 141 -5.03 10.68 -6.43
C GLU A 141 -4.26 11.75 -7.20
N GLY A 142 -3.04 12.09 -6.75
CA GLY A 142 -2.17 13.04 -7.42
C GLY A 142 -1.18 12.43 -8.42
N ALA A 143 -1.27 11.14 -8.73
CA ALA A 143 -0.31 10.45 -9.59
C ALA A 143 -0.30 11.02 -11.02
N GLU A 144 -1.46 11.33 -11.60
CA GLU A 144 -1.56 11.91 -12.94
C GLU A 144 -1.01 13.34 -12.98
N TRP A 145 -1.31 14.15 -11.96
CA TRP A 145 -0.73 15.49 -11.80
C TRP A 145 0.80 15.40 -11.72
N PHE A 146 1.33 14.50 -10.89
CA PHE A 146 2.78 14.36 -10.72
C PHE A 146 3.47 13.85 -11.98
N LEU A 147 2.85 12.94 -12.73
CA LEU A 147 3.36 12.51 -14.03
C LEU A 147 3.43 13.68 -15.02
N GLY A 148 2.42 14.56 -15.01
CA GLY A 148 2.41 15.81 -15.81
C GLY A 148 3.56 16.75 -15.43
N GLU A 149 3.79 16.96 -14.15
CA GLU A 149 4.90 17.78 -13.65
C GLU A 149 6.27 17.17 -13.97
N ALA A 150 6.43 15.85 -13.79
CA ALA A 150 7.65 15.15 -14.16
C ALA A 150 7.99 15.31 -15.64
N LYS A 151 7.01 15.20 -16.53
CA LYS A 151 7.19 15.42 -17.99
C LYS A 151 7.59 16.87 -18.29
N LYS A 152 6.97 17.85 -17.63
CA LYS A 152 7.34 19.29 -17.81
C LYS A 152 8.76 19.59 -17.35
N LEU A 153 9.21 18.90 -16.31
CA LEU A 153 10.57 19.01 -15.76
C LEU A 153 11.61 18.18 -16.53
N GLY A 154 11.19 17.48 -17.60
CA GLY A 154 12.10 16.63 -18.38
C GLY A 154 12.58 15.38 -17.65
N LEU A 155 11.90 14.95 -16.58
CA LEU A 155 12.28 13.78 -15.81
C LEU A 155 11.94 12.49 -16.58
N HIS A 156 12.85 11.53 -16.53
CA HIS A 156 12.57 10.19 -17.06
C HIS A 156 11.52 9.48 -16.19
N THR A 157 10.53 8.87 -16.84
CA THR A 157 9.47 8.11 -16.16
C THR A 157 9.31 6.75 -16.81
N GLU A 158 9.08 5.74 -15.97
CA GLU A 158 8.82 4.37 -16.40
C GLU A 158 7.44 3.91 -15.94
N SER A 159 6.83 3.03 -16.72
CA SER A 159 5.54 2.43 -16.35
C SER A 159 5.75 1.28 -15.40
N ASN A 160 5.11 1.33 -14.25
CA ASN A 160 5.05 0.22 -13.30
C ASN A 160 3.96 -0.79 -13.69
N ALA A 161 4.07 -2.01 -13.14
CA ALA A 161 3.00 -2.99 -13.24
C ALA A 161 1.71 -2.48 -12.56
N VAL A 162 0.56 -2.95 -13.04
CA VAL A 162 -0.73 -2.79 -12.38
C VAL A 162 -1.18 -4.14 -11.82
N ASP A 163 -1.77 -4.10 -10.64
CA ASP A 163 -2.36 -5.28 -10.00
C ASP A 163 -3.87 -5.32 -10.29
N ILE A 164 -4.32 -6.42 -10.86
CA ILE A 164 -5.74 -6.71 -11.10
C ILE A 164 -6.12 -7.95 -10.32
N GLY A 165 -7.29 -7.95 -9.70
CA GLY A 165 -7.73 -9.13 -8.96
C GLY A 165 -9.05 -8.96 -8.23
N VAL A 166 -9.31 -9.87 -7.33
CA VAL A 166 -10.52 -9.97 -6.53
C VAL A 166 -10.18 -9.98 -5.04
N ARG A 167 -11.12 -9.54 -4.21
CA ARG A 167 -11.03 -9.73 -2.77
C ARG A 167 -11.89 -10.91 -2.35
N VAL A 168 -11.28 -11.83 -1.62
CA VAL A 168 -11.91 -13.02 -1.06
C VAL A 168 -12.22 -12.75 0.41
N GLU A 169 -13.38 -13.17 0.87
CA GLU A 169 -13.79 -13.18 2.26
C GLU A 169 -14.30 -14.57 2.64
N SER A 170 -13.88 -15.07 3.79
CA SER A 170 -14.23 -16.41 4.28
C SER A 170 -14.26 -16.41 5.82
N PRO A 171 -14.96 -17.36 6.46
CA PRO A 171 -14.90 -17.53 7.92
C PRO A 171 -13.46 -17.55 8.44
N ALA A 172 -13.21 -16.82 9.52
CA ALA A 172 -11.86 -16.63 10.05
C ALA A 172 -11.18 -17.94 10.45
N GLU A 173 -11.96 -18.91 10.92
CA GLU A 173 -11.49 -20.22 11.37
C GLU A 173 -10.76 -20.99 10.26
N VAL A 174 -11.15 -20.77 9.00
CA VAL A 174 -10.50 -21.43 7.83
C VAL A 174 -9.04 -21.01 7.71
N TYR A 175 -8.73 -19.76 8.03
CA TYR A 175 -7.39 -19.20 7.91
C TYR A 175 -6.62 -19.09 9.21
N GLU A 176 -7.25 -19.35 10.36
CA GLU A 176 -6.59 -19.31 11.67
C GLU A 176 -5.30 -20.12 11.77
N PRO A 177 -5.18 -21.33 11.18
CA PRO A 177 -3.92 -22.08 11.21
C PRO A 177 -2.74 -21.34 10.58
N ILE A 178 -3.02 -20.35 9.72
CA ILE A 178 -2.00 -19.52 9.07
C ILE A 178 -1.89 -18.16 9.79
N THR A 179 -3.03 -17.50 10.03
CA THR A 179 -3.05 -16.12 10.52
C THR A 179 -2.64 -15.97 11.99
N LYS A 180 -2.70 -17.04 12.78
CA LYS A 180 -2.14 -17.08 14.14
C LYS A 180 -0.60 -17.05 14.13
N ILE A 181 0.02 -17.60 13.10
CA ILE A 181 1.48 -17.67 12.92
C ILE A 181 1.99 -16.45 12.16
N CYS A 182 1.40 -16.19 10.98
CA CYS A 182 1.70 -15.05 10.14
C CYS A 182 0.44 -14.18 10.01
N TYR A 183 0.40 -13.02 10.65
CA TYR A 183 -0.75 -12.11 10.57
C TYR A 183 -1.16 -11.81 9.12
N GLU A 184 -0.18 -11.53 8.27
CA GLU A 184 -0.35 -11.41 6.83
C GLU A 184 0.54 -12.44 6.12
N SER A 185 -0.06 -13.47 5.56
CA SER A 185 0.64 -14.44 4.75
C SER A 185 0.62 -14.02 3.29
N LYS A 186 1.80 -13.72 2.77
CA LYS A 186 1.98 -13.43 1.36
C LYS A 186 2.35 -14.73 0.64
N LEU A 187 1.34 -15.34 0.02
CA LEU A 187 1.51 -16.50 -0.83
C LEU A 187 1.67 -16.05 -2.28
N VAL A 188 2.67 -16.55 -2.97
CA VAL A 188 2.94 -16.27 -4.38
C VAL A 188 2.83 -17.57 -5.16
N TYR A 189 2.14 -17.50 -6.29
CA TYR A 189 1.99 -18.57 -7.27
C TYR A 189 2.38 -18.07 -8.65
N PHE A 190 3.08 -18.88 -9.42
CA PHE A 190 3.35 -18.61 -10.82
C PHE A 190 2.47 -19.51 -11.70
N SER A 191 1.62 -18.88 -12.50
CA SER A 191 0.67 -19.59 -13.37
C SER A 191 1.42 -20.42 -14.41
N LYS A 192 1.18 -21.72 -14.46
CA LYS A 192 1.84 -22.62 -15.43
C LYS A 192 1.44 -22.32 -16.88
N SER A 193 0.24 -21.74 -17.10
CA SER A 193 -0.28 -21.47 -18.43
C SER A 193 0.17 -20.12 -18.99
N PHE A 194 0.40 -19.12 -18.13
CA PHE A 194 0.63 -17.74 -18.56
C PHE A 194 1.89 -17.13 -17.95
N ASP A 195 2.60 -17.86 -17.08
CA ASP A 195 3.74 -17.38 -16.29
C ASP A 195 3.43 -16.09 -15.49
N ASP A 196 2.16 -15.89 -15.18
CA ASP A 196 1.71 -14.74 -14.40
C ASP A 196 2.01 -14.95 -12.93
N ARG A 197 2.54 -13.91 -12.30
CA ARG A 197 2.73 -13.86 -10.86
C ARG A 197 1.41 -13.50 -10.17
N VAL A 198 0.83 -14.48 -9.50
CA VAL A 198 -0.38 -14.33 -8.67
C VAL A 198 0.02 -14.28 -7.21
N ARG A 199 -0.56 -13.40 -6.41
CA ARG A 199 -0.23 -13.31 -4.98
C ARG A 199 -1.43 -12.93 -4.12
N THR A 200 -1.41 -13.39 -2.87
CA THR A 200 -2.26 -12.81 -1.84
C THR A 200 -1.75 -11.43 -1.46
N PHE A 201 -2.66 -10.54 -1.08
CA PHE A 201 -2.35 -9.16 -0.70
C PHE A 201 -3.29 -8.65 0.38
N CYS A 202 -2.78 -7.83 1.28
CA CYS A 202 -3.56 -7.13 2.30
C CYS A 202 -4.52 -8.06 3.03
N MET A 203 -3.99 -9.12 3.65
CA MET A 203 -4.76 -10.05 4.47
C MET A 203 -5.17 -9.37 5.76
N ASN A 204 -6.45 -9.49 6.12
CA ASN A 204 -7.05 -8.88 7.29
C ASN A 204 -7.76 -9.97 8.11
N PRO A 205 -7.05 -10.61 9.05
CA PRO A 205 -7.67 -11.54 9.98
C PRO A 205 -8.74 -10.84 10.82
N TYR A 206 -9.94 -11.42 10.88
CA TYR A 206 -11.10 -10.84 11.56
C TYR A 206 -11.45 -9.42 11.10
N GLY A 207 -11.10 -9.09 9.85
CA GLY A 207 -11.29 -7.77 9.25
C GLY A 207 -12.60 -7.63 8.49
N PHE A 208 -12.77 -6.48 7.86
CA PHE A 208 -13.96 -6.10 7.11
C PHE A 208 -13.59 -5.79 5.67
N VAL A 209 -14.39 -6.25 4.72
CA VAL A 209 -14.34 -5.75 3.35
C VAL A 209 -15.02 -4.39 3.30
N VAL A 210 -14.38 -3.43 2.67
CA VAL A 210 -14.87 -2.06 2.52
C VAL A 210 -14.83 -1.63 1.07
N THR A 211 -15.75 -0.75 0.68
CA THR A 211 -15.75 -0.13 -0.63
C THR A 211 -14.87 1.12 -0.59
N GLU A 212 -14.03 1.29 -1.60
CA GLU A 212 -13.27 2.51 -1.88
C GLU A 212 -13.80 3.20 -3.13
N ASN A 213 -13.94 4.52 -3.07
CA ASN A 213 -14.26 5.33 -4.25
C ASN A 213 -12.98 6.03 -4.73
N ASN A 214 -12.56 5.72 -5.95
CA ASN A 214 -11.41 6.33 -6.62
C ASN A 214 -11.90 7.09 -7.85
N ALA A 215 -12.11 8.39 -7.72
CA ALA A 215 -12.58 9.26 -8.82
C ALA A 215 -13.86 8.73 -9.52
N GLY A 216 -14.84 8.29 -8.74
CA GLY A 216 -16.11 7.75 -9.25
C GLY A 216 -16.12 6.24 -9.49
N LEU A 217 -14.97 5.58 -9.53
CA LEU A 217 -14.89 4.12 -9.62
C LEU A 217 -14.92 3.50 -8.23
N GLN A 218 -15.81 2.53 -8.05
CA GLN A 218 -15.91 1.77 -6.82
C GLN A 218 -15.07 0.49 -6.91
N THR A 219 -14.14 0.36 -5.98
CA THR A 219 -13.30 -0.82 -5.80
C THR A 219 -13.46 -1.33 -4.38
N VAL A 220 -12.85 -2.47 -4.06
CA VAL A 220 -12.91 -3.06 -2.72
C VAL A 220 -11.52 -3.09 -2.08
N ASN A 221 -11.50 -2.88 -0.76
CA ASN A 221 -10.32 -3.02 0.07
C ASN A 221 -10.68 -3.79 1.36
N GLY A 222 -9.69 -4.00 2.23
CA GLY A 222 -9.90 -4.59 3.55
C GLY A 222 -9.39 -3.68 4.65
N HIS A 223 -10.13 -3.65 5.75
CA HIS A 223 -9.73 -2.97 6.97
C HIS A 223 -9.62 -3.97 8.12
N SER A 224 -8.62 -3.79 8.95
CA SER A 224 -8.49 -4.46 10.23
C SER A 224 -8.42 -3.42 11.34
N PHE A 225 -9.25 -3.61 12.37
CA PHE A 225 -9.33 -2.69 13.50
C PHE A 225 -8.62 -3.29 14.71
N ALA A 226 -8.11 -2.44 15.59
CA ALA A 226 -7.52 -2.89 16.84
C ALA A 226 -8.57 -3.35 17.85
N HIS A 227 -9.75 -2.71 17.86
CA HIS A 227 -10.80 -2.90 18.86
C HIS A 227 -12.09 -3.54 18.33
N LYS A 228 -12.19 -3.75 17.01
CA LYS A 228 -13.39 -4.34 16.38
C LYS A 228 -12.99 -5.52 15.49
N LYS A 229 -13.71 -6.62 15.61
CA LYS A 229 -13.50 -7.83 14.82
C LYS A 229 -14.78 -8.26 14.13
N SER A 230 -14.65 -8.82 12.91
CA SER A 230 -15.70 -9.59 12.24
C SER A 230 -15.51 -11.09 12.51
N GLY A 231 -16.44 -11.92 12.05
CA GLY A 231 -16.25 -13.38 12.00
C GLY A 231 -15.41 -13.86 10.81
N ASN A 232 -14.90 -12.96 9.96
CA ASN A 232 -14.30 -13.32 8.70
C ASN A 232 -12.84 -12.85 8.59
N THR A 233 -12.06 -13.57 7.79
CA THR A 233 -10.77 -13.12 7.26
C THR A 233 -10.95 -12.78 5.79
N ASN A 234 -10.37 -11.68 5.34
CA ASN A 234 -10.38 -11.30 3.95
C ASN A 234 -9.00 -10.95 3.42
N PHE A 235 -8.77 -11.16 2.13
CA PHE A 235 -7.54 -10.82 1.42
C PHE A 235 -7.81 -10.66 -0.07
N ALA A 236 -6.94 -9.95 -0.78
CA ALA A 236 -7.00 -9.89 -2.23
C ALA A 236 -6.14 -11.02 -2.85
N ILE A 237 -6.58 -11.53 -3.99
CA ILE A 237 -5.77 -12.32 -4.91
C ILE A 237 -5.51 -11.43 -6.11
N LEU A 238 -4.25 -11.10 -6.36
CA LEU A 238 -3.83 -10.14 -7.37
C LEU A 238 -2.90 -10.80 -8.39
N VAL A 239 -3.10 -10.44 -9.65
CA VAL A 239 -2.21 -10.72 -10.76
C VAL A 239 -1.53 -9.41 -11.16
N SER A 240 -0.19 -9.40 -11.15
CA SER A 240 0.60 -8.25 -11.60
C SER A 240 0.79 -8.31 -13.11
N LYS A 241 0.34 -7.26 -13.81
CA LYS A 241 0.53 -7.12 -15.25
C LYS A 241 1.45 -5.96 -15.56
N GLN A 242 2.51 -6.25 -16.31
CA GLN A 242 3.43 -5.26 -16.84
C GLN A 242 3.15 -5.06 -18.34
N PHE A 243 3.22 -3.82 -18.77
CA PHE A 243 2.96 -3.45 -20.15
C PHE A 243 4.24 -2.93 -20.79
N THR A 244 4.41 -3.31 -22.06
CA THR A 244 5.49 -2.81 -22.92
C THR A 244 4.92 -1.91 -24.00
N ARG A 245 5.77 -1.04 -24.59
CA ARG A 245 5.35 -0.21 -25.72
C ARG A 245 4.75 -1.08 -26.84
N PRO A 246 3.68 -0.63 -27.51
CA PRO A 246 3.03 0.70 -27.39
C PRO A 246 1.99 0.79 -26.28
N PHE A 247 1.67 -0.29 -25.55
CA PHE A 247 0.63 -0.35 -24.51
C PHE A 247 1.25 -0.15 -23.13
N ASN A 248 1.55 1.11 -22.78
CA ASN A 248 2.23 1.44 -21.52
C ASN A 248 1.39 2.32 -20.59
N GLU A 249 0.08 2.10 -20.56
CA GLU A 249 -0.88 2.86 -19.76
C GLU A 249 -1.52 1.96 -18.67
N PRO A 250 -0.76 1.46 -17.69
CA PRO A 250 -1.26 0.51 -16.70
C PRO A 250 -2.39 1.06 -15.84
N ILE A 251 -2.34 2.36 -15.48
CA ILE A 251 -3.39 3.02 -14.69
C ILE A 251 -4.71 3.07 -15.49
N ALA A 252 -4.65 3.43 -16.77
CA ALA A 252 -5.83 3.46 -17.63
C ALA A 252 -6.44 2.07 -17.80
N TYR A 253 -5.60 1.04 -17.95
CA TYR A 253 -6.06 -0.34 -18.01
C TYR A 253 -6.77 -0.76 -16.71
N GLY A 254 -6.18 -0.50 -15.55
CA GLY A 254 -6.80 -0.80 -14.26
C GLY A 254 -8.14 -0.08 -14.05
N LYS A 255 -8.22 1.20 -14.41
CA LYS A 255 -9.47 1.97 -14.39
C LYS A 255 -10.52 1.38 -15.34
N TYR A 256 -10.12 0.94 -16.53
CA TYR A 256 -11.01 0.32 -17.51
C TYR A 256 -11.62 -0.97 -16.97
N ILE A 257 -10.82 -1.87 -16.41
CA ILE A 257 -11.30 -3.12 -15.80
C ILE A 257 -12.27 -2.81 -14.63
N ALA A 258 -11.93 -1.88 -13.75
CA ALA A 258 -12.81 -1.46 -12.66
C ALA A 258 -14.13 -0.85 -13.17
N SER A 259 -14.09 -0.07 -14.25
CA SER A 259 -15.30 0.51 -14.85
C SER A 259 -16.23 -0.54 -15.44
N LEU A 260 -15.68 -1.59 -16.08
CA LEU A 260 -16.49 -2.72 -16.57
C LEU A 260 -17.21 -3.43 -15.42
N ALA A 261 -16.52 -3.69 -14.31
CA ALA A 261 -17.14 -4.28 -13.14
C ALA A 261 -18.27 -3.39 -12.58
N ASN A 262 -18.05 -2.08 -12.48
CA ASN A 262 -19.05 -1.13 -12.00
C ASN A 262 -20.27 -1.03 -12.94
N MET A 263 -20.05 -1.09 -14.26
CA MET A 263 -21.16 -1.12 -15.23
C MET A 263 -22.03 -2.36 -15.08
N LEU A 264 -21.41 -3.52 -14.86
CA LEU A 264 -22.14 -4.79 -14.73
C LEU A 264 -22.88 -4.90 -13.40
N GLY A 265 -22.26 -4.42 -12.32
CA GLY A 265 -22.77 -4.60 -10.95
C GLY A 265 -23.43 -3.36 -10.33
N GLY A 266 -23.40 -2.20 -11.00
CA GLY A 266 -23.79 -0.92 -10.39
C GLY A 266 -22.84 -0.49 -9.26
N GLY A 267 -21.71 -1.17 -9.11
CA GLY A 267 -20.71 -1.05 -8.05
C GLY A 267 -19.81 -2.29 -8.04
N PRO A 268 -19.20 -2.66 -6.90
CA PRO A 268 -18.45 -3.91 -6.78
C PRO A 268 -19.35 -5.12 -7.04
N ILE A 269 -18.86 -6.06 -7.85
CA ILE A 269 -19.55 -7.34 -8.06
C ILE A 269 -19.25 -8.24 -6.86
N VAL A 270 -20.30 -8.82 -6.28
CA VAL A 270 -20.20 -9.82 -5.21
C VAL A 270 -20.67 -11.16 -5.74
N GLN A 271 -19.83 -12.17 -5.59
CA GLN A 271 -20.15 -13.54 -6.01
C GLN A 271 -19.79 -14.51 -4.88
N ARG A 272 -20.65 -15.50 -4.64
CA ARG A 272 -20.31 -16.65 -3.79
C ARG A 272 -19.47 -17.63 -4.59
N LEU A 273 -18.42 -18.17 -3.95
CA LEU A 273 -17.61 -19.25 -4.48
C LEU A 273 -18.27 -20.61 -4.23
#